data_893b5e4fd3322ea99af69719c6af936e
#
_entry.id   893b5e4fd3322ea99af69719c6af936e
#
_cell.length_a   1.000
_cell.length_b   1.000
_cell.length_c   1.000
_cell.angle_alpha   90.00
_cell.angle_beta   90.00
_cell.angle_gamma   90.00
#
_symmetry.space_group_name_H-M   'P 1'
#
loop_
_entity.id
_entity.type
_entity.pdbx_description
1 polymer ?
#
loop_
_entity_poly.entity_id
_entity_poly.type
_entity_poly.pdbx_seq_one_letter_code
_entity_poly.pdbx_strand_id
1 'polypeptide(L)'
;MNAITKSDKMRNVHSDIRGPLYIESLKMQKQGIDVLKLNTGNPATFGFELPESIQNALNNHIDAGLGYCDFKGMPEAREAICEYEKSKGITGITPDDIFIGNGVSEIVPFA
;
A
#
# COMPACT_ATOMS: atom_id res chain seq x y z
N MET A 1 1.33 29.55 25.43
CA MET A 1 1.51 28.18 24.90
C MET A 1 2.69 28.23 23.95
N ASN A 2 3.73 27.43 24.17
CA ASN A 2 4.81 27.32 23.21
C ASN A 2 4.30 26.58 21.96
N ALA A 3 4.55 27.15 20.78
CA ALA A 3 4.18 26.50 19.52
C ALA A 3 4.95 25.18 19.38
N ILE A 4 4.22 24.09 19.07
CA ILE A 4 4.83 22.80 18.78
C ILE A 4 5.47 22.92 17.39
N THR A 5 6.79 22.78 17.31
CA THR A 5 7.56 22.83 16.08
C THR A 5 8.14 21.46 15.76
N LYS A 6 8.49 21.24 14.49
CA LYS A 6 9.22 20.04 14.09
C LYS A 6 10.58 19.99 14.76
N SER A 7 11.05 18.78 15.11
CA SER A 7 12.42 18.60 15.59
C SER A 7 13.44 19.10 14.56
N ASP A 8 14.54 19.71 15.05
CA ASP A 8 15.63 20.20 14.18
C ASP A 8 16.23 19.08 13.30
N LYS A 9 16.21 17.84 13.78
CA LYS A 9 16.64 16.66 13.00
C LYS A 9 15.85 16.49 11.70
N MET A 10 14.59 16.99 11.66
CA MET A 10 13.71 16.86 10.49
C MET A 10 13.89 17.96 9.45
N ARG A 11 14.75 18.97 9.70
CA ARG A 11 14.92 20.10 8.77
C ARG A 11 15.47 19.69 7.41
N ASN A 12 16.33 18.67 7.38
CA ASN A 12 16.99 18.19 6.15
C ASN A 12 16.46 16.84 5.68
N VAL A 13 15.34 16.36 6.26
CA VAL A 13 14.71 15.12 5.81
C VAL A 13 13.76 15.41 4.66
N HIS A 14 14.08 14.88 3.49
CA HIS A 14 13.28 14.95 2.29
C HIS A 14 12.63 13.57 2.06
N SER A 15 11.56 13.28 2.81
CA SER A 15 10.81 12.01 2.71
C SER A 15 9.54 12.12 1.86
N ASP A 16 9.27 13.29 1.28
CA ASP A 16 8.08 13.48 0.48
C ASP A 16 8.28 12.96 -0.95
N ILE A 17 7.75 11.76 -1.21
CA ILE A 17 7.76 11.12 -2.52
C ILE A 17 7.07 12.00 -3.60
N ARG A 18 6.16 12.86 -3.18
CA ARG A 18 5.36 13.69 -4.09
C ARG A 18 6.03 15.01 -4.47
N GLY A 19 6.91 15.50 -3.59
CA GLY A 19 7.73 16.70 -3.82
C GLY A 19 6.96 17.98 -4.16
N PRO A 20 7.67 19.04 -4.54
CA PRO A 20 7.07 20.36 -4.84
C PRO A 20 6.16 20.34 -6.08
N LEU A 21 6.43 19.46 -7.05
CA LEU A 21 5.60 19.33 -8.26
C LEU A 21 4.18 18.88 -7.95
N TYR A 22 3.99 18.08 -6.90
CA TYR A 22 2.64 17.71 -6.48
C TYR A 22 1.83 18.92 -6.00
N ILE A 23 2.43 19.79 -5.20
CA ILE A 23 1.77 21.01 -4.73
C ILE A 23 1.40 21.92 -5.91
N GLU A 24 2.30 22.03 -6.88
CA GLU A 24 2.04 22.83 -8.08
C GLU A 24 0.90 22.23 -8.92
N SER A 25 0.87 20.90 -9.09
CA SER A 25 -0.23 20.22 -9.77
C SER A 25 -1.59 20.50 -9.13
N LEU A 26 -1.64 20.55 -7.79
CA LEU A 26 -2.87 20.87 -7.06
C LEU A 26 -3.32 22.32 -7.29
N LYS A 27 -2.39 23.28 -7.41
CA LYS A 27 -2.71 24.67 -7.73
C LYS A 27 -3.28 24.79 -9.15
N MET A 28 -2.65 24.13 -10.11
CA MET A 28 -3.12 24.09 -11.49
C MET A 28 -4.54 23.51 -11.59
N GLN A 29 -4.80 22.39 -10.90
CA GLN A 29 -6.13 21.78 -10.85
C GLN A 29 -7.18 22.72 -10.24
N LYS A 30 -6.83 23.49 -9.20
CA LYS A 30 -7.73 24.51 -8.61
C LYS A 30 -8.05 25.66 -9.57
N GLN A 31 -7.18 25.92 -10.54
CA GLN A 31 -7.38 26.91 -11.60
C GLN A 31 -8.17 26.35 -12.80
N GLY A 32 -8.64 25.10 -12.72
CA GLY A 32 -9.36 24.43 -13.80
C GLY A 32 -8.46 23.87 -14.90
N ILE A 33 -7.14 23.81 -14.67
CA ILE A 33 -6.20 23.21 -15.62
C ILE A 33 -6.20 21.70 -15.39
N ASP A 34 -6.46 20.95 -16.45
CA ASP A 34 -6.36 19.49 -16.41
C ASP A 34 -4.89 19.05 -16.36
N VAL A 35 -4.56 18.26 -15.35
CA VAL A 35 -3.19 17.77 -15.12
C VAL A 35 -3.17 16.25 -15.23
N LEU A 36 -2.58 15.75 -16.29
CA LEU A 36 -2.33 14.32 -16.48
C LEU A 36 -1.19 13.85 -15.57
N LYS A 37 -1.52 13.02 -14.59
CA LYS A 37 -0.55 12.46 -13.64
C LYS A 37 -0.03 11.12 -14.16
N LEU A 38 1.24 11.08 -14.55
CA LEU A 38 1.90 9.87 -15.05
C LEU A 38 2.87 9.24 -14.02
N ASN A 39 2.96 9.81 -12.84
CA ASN A 39 3.91 9.41 -11.79
C ASN A 39 3.39 8.32 -10.86
N THR A 40 2.08 8.09 -10.82
CA THR A 40 1.47 7.10 -9.92
C THR A 40 0.37 6.36 -10.66
N GLY A 41 0.46 5.05 -10.70
CA GLY A 41 -0.62 4.20 -11.21
C GLY A 41 -1.82 4.24 -10.27
N ASN A 42 -2.98 4.57 -10.83
CA ASN A 42 -4.25 4.50 -10.11
C ASN A 42 -5.33 3.95 -11.04
N PRO A 43 -5.47 2.61 -11.17
CA PRO A 43 -6.40 2.00 -12.10
C PRO A 43 -7.85 2.47 -11.93
N ALA A 44 -8.29 2.73 -10.71
CA ALA A 44 -9.66 3.16 -10.42
C ALA A 44 -10.03 4.49 -11.12
N THR A 45 -9.08 5.41 -11.30
CA THR A 45 -9.33 6.68 -12.00
C THR A 45 -9.52 6.51 -13.52
N PHE A 46 -9.17 5.33 -14.04
CA PHE A 46 -9.30 4.95 -15.45
C PHE A 46 -10.44 3.95 -15.70
N GLY A 47 -11.38 3.85 -14.76
CA GLY A 47 -12.57 3.01 -14.90
C GLY A 47 -12.34 1.52 -14.65
N PHE A 48 -11.20 1.13 -14.10
CA PHE A 48 -10.99 -0.25 -13.65
C PHE A 48 -11.71 -0.46 -12.32
N GLU A 49 -12.56 -1.44 -12.29
CA GLU A 49 -13.31 -1.83 -11.10
C GLU A 49 -12.65 -3.01 -10.39
N LEU A 50 -12.95 -3.16 -9.12
CA LEU A 50 -12.53 -4.33 -8.36
C LEU A 50 -13.27 -5.56 -8.89
N PRO A 51 -12.60 -6.67 -9.25
CA PRO A 51 -13.26 -7.89 -9.69
C PRO A 51 -14.31 -8.36 -8.68
N GLU A 52 -15.44 -8.83 -9.18
CA GLU A 52 -16.58 -9.27 -8.36
C GLU A 52 -16.17 -10.36 -7.35
N SER A 53 -15.30 -11.28 -7.74
CA SER A 53 -14.78 -12.31 -6.85
C SER A 53 -14.07 -11.73 -5.62
N ILE A 54 -13.32 -10.63 -5.79
CA ILE A 54 -12.63 -9.96 -4.68
C ILE A 54 -13.63 -9.16 -3.83
N GLN A 55 -14.62 -8.50 -4.46
CA GLN A 55 -15.68 -7.80 -3.74
C GLN A 55 -16.45 -8.78 -2.82
N ASN A 56 -16.83 -9.94 -3.36
CA ASN A 56 -17.53 -10.98 -2.62
C ASN A 56 -16.67 -11.53 -1.48
N ALA A 57 -15.39 -11.79 -1.72
CA ALA A 57 -14.47 -12.24 -0.68
C ALA A 57 -14.34 -11.22 0.46
N LEU A 58 -14.20 -9.94 0.16
CA LEU A 58 -14.14 -8.89 1.17
C LEU A 58 -15.44 -8.82 1.99
N ASN A 59 -16.60 -8.84 1.33
CA ASN A 59 -17.90 -8.77 1.99
C ASN A 59 -18.14 -9.97 2.91
N ASN A 60 -17.71 -11.15 2.50
CA ASN A 60 -17.89 -12.38 3.26
C ASN A 60 -16.92 -12.53 4.46
N HIS A 61 -15.84 -11.76 4.48
CA HIS A 61 -14.80 -11.87 5.51
C HIS A 61 -14.58 -10.57 6.29
N ILE A 62 -15.45 -9.59 6.16
CA ILE A 62 -15.29 -8.28 6.81
C ILE A 62 -15.22 -8.40 8.33
N ASP A 63 -15.99 -9.30 8.91
CA ASP A 63 -16.02 -9.55 10.35
C ASP A 63 -14.71 -10.20 10.86
N ALA A 64 -14.03 -10.96 10.02
CA ALA A 64 -12.74 -11.56 10.36
C ALA A 64 -11.63 -10.50 10.55
N GLY A 65 -11.82 -9.31 9.97
CA GLY A 65 -10.89 -8.18 10.10
C GLY A 65 -11.01 -7.40 11.43
N LEU A 66 -11.94 -7.76 12.32
CA LEU A 66 -12.16 -7.05 13.59
C LEU A 66 -11.13 -7.38 14.67
N GLY A 67 -10.43 -8.50 14.55
CA GLY A 67 -9.47 -8.99 15.54
C GLY A 67 -8.01 -8.80 15.14
N TYR A 68 -7.12 -9.05 16.09
CA TYR A 68 -5.70 -9.19 15.79
C TYR A 68 -5.44 -10.55 15.12
N CYS A 69 -4.49 -10.58 14.21
CA CYS A 69 -3.99 -11.82 13.62
C CYS A 69 -2.53 -12.07 14.04
N ASP A 70 -1.95 -13.18 13.56
CA ASP A 70 -0.53 -13.48 13.71
C ASP A 70 0.33 -12.32 13.15
N PHE A 71 1.46 -12.04 13.78
CA PHE A 71 2.37 -10.95 13.38
C PHE A 71 2.95 -11.10 11.97
N LYS A 72 3.01 -12.34 11.45
CA LYS A 72 3.37 -12.62 10.05
C LYS A 72 2.21 -12.41 9.07
N GLY A 73 1.00 -12.25 9.56
CA GLY A 73 -0.24 -12.26 8.79
C GLY A 73 -1.02 -13.57 8.93
N MET A 74 -2.26 -13.58 8.47
CA MET A 74 -3.14 -14.74 8.58
C MET A 74 -2.52 -15.99 7.93
N PRO A 75 -2.53 -17.15 8.61
CA PRO A 75 -1.96 -18.38 8.08
C PRO A 75 -2.50 -18.76 6.69
N GLU A 76 -3.80 -18.68 6.51
CA GLU A 76 -4.48 -19.02 5.25
C GLU A 76 -4.01 -18.12 4.09
N ALA A 77 -3.77 -16.85 4.36
CA ALA A 77 -3.24 -15.92 3.36
C ALA A 77 -1.79 -16.24 3.01
N ARG A 78 -0.97 -16.61 4.00
CA ARG A 78 0.42 -17.01 3.78
C ARG A 78 0.52 -18.33 3.00
N GLU A 79 -0.35 -19.28 3.29
CA GLU A 79 -0.47 -20.53 2.52
C GLU A 79 -0.83 -20.24 1.06
N ALA A 80 -1.85 -19.43 0.81
CA ALA A 80 -2.27 -19.07 -0.55
C ALA A 80 -1.16 -18.34 -1.32
N ILE A 81 -0.42 -17.44 -0.69
CA ILE A 81 0.74 -16.77 -1.30
C ILE A 81 1.83 -17.80 -1.63
N CYS A 82 2.12 -18.71 -0.71
CA CYS A 82 3.12 -19.76 -0.92
C CYS A 82 2.76 -20.65 -2.13
N GLU A 83 1.50 -21.06 -2.26
CA GLU A 83 1.03 -21.84 -3.40
C GLU A 83 1.11 -21.06 -4.70
N TYR A 84 0.74 -19.79 -4.68
CA TYR A 84 0.83 -18.91 -5.84
C TYR A 84 2.28 -18.74 -6.32
N GLU A 85 3.23 -18.54 -5.43
CA GLU A 85 4.64 -18.42 -5.78
C GLU A 85 5.21 -19.76 -6.30
N LYS A 86 4.80 -20.89 -5.73
CA LYS A 86 5.12 -22.21 -6.27
C LYS A 86 4.60 -22.42 -7.68
N SER A 87 3.41 -21.92 -8.00
CA SER A 87 2.84 -22.00 -9.35
C SER A 87 3.65 -21.25 -10.39
N LYS A 88 4.44 -20.24 -9.97
CA LYS A 88 5.39 -19.49 -10.81
C LYS A 88 6.77 -20.15 -10.91
N GLY A 89 6.96 -21.31 -10.27
CA GLY A 89 8.24 -22.05 -10.29
C GLY A 89 9.19 -21.69 -9.14
N ILE A 90 8.77 -20.88 -8.17
CA ILE A 90 9.56 -20.60 -6.97
C ILE A 90 9.41 -21.80 -6.03
N THR A 91 10.52 -22.51 -5.80
CA THR A 91 10.58 -23.69 -4.94
C THR A 91 11.35 -23.39 -3.64
N GLY A 92 11.12 -24.21 -2.62
CA GLY A 92 11.85 -24.11 -1.36
C GLY A 92 11.31 -23.07 -0.37
N ILE A 93 10.19 -22.41 -0.68
CA ILE A 93 9.50 -21.53 0.24
C ILE A 93 8.38 -22.27 0.99
N THR A 94 8.16 -21.86 2.21
CA THR A 94 7.10 -22.33 3.09
C THR A 94 6.25 -21.15 3.57
N PRO A 95 5.06 -21.34 4.11
CA PRO A 95 4.28 -20.26 4.72
C PRO A 95 5.01 -19.50 5.83
N ASP A 96 6.02 -20.14 6.46
CA ASP A 96 6.81 -19.51 7.51
C ASP A 96 7.82 -18.47 6.99
N ASP A 97 8.13 -18.51 5.72
CA ASP A 97 9.00 -17.55 5.05
C ASP A 97 8.24 -16.31 4.55
N ILE A 98 6.91 -16.27 4.75
CA ILE A 98 6.04 -15.22 4.25
C ILE A 98 5.61 -14.29 5.37
N PHE A 99 5.81 -12.98 5.14
CA PHE A 99 5.36 -11.90 6.01
C PHE A 99 4.45 -10.97 5.20
N ILE A 100 3.27 -10.70 5.75
CA ILE A 100 2.29 -9.81 5.13
C ILE A 100 2.35 -8.46 5.83
N GLY A 101 2.65 -7.41 5.07
CA GLY A 101 2.70 -6.04 5.55
C GLY A 101 1.66 -5.15 4.87
N ASN A 102 1.51 -3.94 5.39
CA ASN A 102 0.59 -2.93 4.85
C ASN A 102 1.28 -2.12 3.73
N GLY A 103 1.46 -2.78 2.59
CA GLY A 103 2.09 -2.18 1.42
C GLY A 103 3.62 -2.20 1.46
N VAL A 104 4.22 -1.91 0.30
CA VAL A 104 5.67 -1.97 0.09
C VAL A 104 6.44 -1.04 1.04
N SER A 105 5.88 0.13 1.37
CA SER A 105 6.53 1.12 2.24
C SER A 105 6.75 0.62 3.67
N GLU A 106 5.96 -0.33 4.12
CA GLU A 106 6.18 -0.97 5.42
C GLU A 106 7.24 -2.06 5.33
N ILE A 107 7.25 -2.81 4.23
CA ILE A 107 8.15 -3.97 4.08
C ILE A 107 9.59 -3.54 3.82
N VAL A 108 9.81 -2.49 3.03
CA VAL A 108 11.16 -2.03 2.64
C VAL A 108 12.11 -1.80 3.84
N PRO A 109 11.69 -1.18 4.97
CA PRO A 109 12.57 -1.01 6.12
C PRO A 109 12.92 -2.31 6.87
N PHE A 110 12.23 -3.40 6.59
CA PHE A 110 12.45 -4.71 7.25
C PHE A 110 13.23 -5.69 6.37
N ALA A 111 13.46 -5.38 5.11
CA ALA A 111 14.24 -6.18 4.17
C ALA A 111 15.71 -5.79 4.17
#